data_f78702ae80c9a321fe3f4353ea7b2b0a
#
_entry.id   f78702ae80c9a321fe3f4353ea7b2b0a
#
_cell.length_a   1.000
_cell.length_b   1.000
_cell.length_c   1.000
_cell.angle_alpha   90.00
_cell.angle_beta   90.00
_cell.angle_gamma   90.00
#
_symmetry.space_group_name_H-M   'P 1'
#
loop_
_entity.id
_entity.type
_entity.pdbx_description
1 polymer ?
#
loop_
_entity_poly.entity_id
_entity_poly.type
_entity_poly.pdbx_seq_one_letter_code
_entity_poly.pdbx_strand_id
1 'polypeptide(L)'
;MGAIYLLFFWPLRDPHPAVPAGHGALAIRDAKIYVSPDAPAIEHGTVLVRDGAIASVGPDVTVPPDVQILPCDHCVVTAGFWNAHVHFTERKWSFAAWKSAAKLNAQLADMLTSRGFTTVVDAGSDPRVTISLRRRIETSSLLGPAIYTAGAALYPPRGIPYYLKNTLPFYLIWFMPQPATAEEAVRIEERNIARGADLLKLFTGSYVERGRVLPMPESIARDAADAAHRHGQLVYSHPSDLAGTKVAIDSGVDVLAHAPDSTEGVDRALVGGMVARHMAMIPTLKMFATTVTTDPAYLEPIYAEVRQFHALEGELLFGTDVGYMTDYCTEDEFRALAQCGLNARDILRMLTTAPAGRFGVAGQKGSIAPGKRADLVVLNDDPERDITAFARVRFTVRNGRVVYGQ
;
A
#
# COMPACT_ATOMS: atom_id res chain seq x y z
N MET A 1 -0.30 20.86 -31.48
CA MET A 1 0.33 19.60 -31.07
C MET A 1 1.54 19.76 -30.14
N GLY A 2 2.38 20.80 -30.28
CA GLY A 2 3.57 21.00 -29.45
C GLY A 2 3.33 21.24 -27.95
N ALA A 3 2.25 21.94 -27.56
CA ALA A 3 1.94 22.23 -26.14
C ALA A 3 1.48 21.01 -25.34
N ILE A 4 0.84 20.03 -26.01
CA ILE A 4 0.41 18.76 -25.40
C ILE A 4 1.63 17.88 -25.13
N TYR A 5 2.62 17.91 -26.03
CA TYR A 5 3.85 17.11 -25.89
C TYR A 5 4.72 17.59 -24.71
N LEU A 6 4.80 18.90 -24.48
CA LEU A 6 5.54 19.48 -23.34
C LEU A 6 4.95 19.14 -21.97
N LEU A 7 3.62 18.99 -21.85
CA LEU A 7 2.95 18.57 -20.61
C LEU A 7 3.20 17.08 -20.28
N PHE A 8 3.46 16.26 -21.29
CA PHE A 8 3.68 14.80 -21.08
C PHE A 8 5.15 14.43 -20.83
N PHE A 9 6.12 15.28 -21.13
CA PHE A 9 7.55 14.96 -21.13
C PHE A 9 8.40 15.86 -20.21
N TRP A 10 7.78 16.62 -19.29
CA TRP A 10 8.55 17.35 -18.30
C TRP A 10 9.30 16.38 -17.38
N PRO A 11 10.63 16.50 -17.21
CA PRO A 11 11.38 15.61 -16.34
C PRO A 11 10.96 15.89 -14.88
N LEU A 12 10.18 14.97 -14.32
CA LEU A 12 9.90 14.93 -12.88
C LEU A 12 11.13 14.31 -12.21
N ARG A 13 12.13 15.10 -11.89
CA ARG A 13 13.17 14.69 -10.95
C ARG A 13 12.63 14.95 -9.55
N ASP A 14 12.34 13.89 -8.82
CA ASP A 14 12.04 13.99 -7.40
C ASP A 14 12.95 13.01 -6.65
N PRO A 15 14.14 13.44 -6.23
CA PRO A 15 14.81 12.77 -5.14
C PRO A 15 13.87 12.94 -3.94
N HIS A 16 13.58 11.86 -3.19
CA HIS A 16 12.77 11.95 -1.97
C HIS A 16 13.31 13.09 -1.09
N PRO A 17 12.63 14.24 -1.00
CA PRO A 17 13.11 15.32 -0.16
C PRO A 17 13.11 14.86 1.28
N ALA A 18 14.12 15.25 2.05
CA ALA A 18 14.10 15.03 3.48
C ALA A 18 12.81 15.63 4.05
N VAL A 19 12.00 14.78 4.68
CA VAL A 19 10.73 15.20 5.27
C VAL A 19 11.06 16.17 6.41
N PRO A 20 10.54 17.41 6.40
CA PRO A 20 10.69 18.29 7.54
C PRO A 20 10.11 17.62 8.78
N ALA A 21 10.89 17.52 9.86
CA ALA A 21 10.38 17.04 11.13
C ALA A 21 9.19 17.91 11.57
N GLY A 22 8.14 17.29 12.09
CA GLY A 22 7.03 18.03 12.70
C GLY A 22 7.60 18.89 13.83
N HIS A 23 7.39 20.21 13.75
CA HIS A 23 7.78 21.09 14.84
C HIS A 23 6.74 20.98 15.95
N GLY A 24 7.19 20.58 17.16
CA GLY A 24 6.37 20.49 18.34
C GLY A 24 6.50 19.15 19.06
N ALA A 25 5.94 19.12 20.26
CA ALA A 25 5.86 17.91 21.06
C ALA A 25 4.40 17.54 21.30
N LEU A 26 4.08 16.25 21.23
CA LEU A 26 2.79 15.70 21.57
C LEU A 26 2.95 14.43 22.42
N ALA A 27 1.95 14.14 23.24
CA ALA A 27 1.91 12.90 24.00
C ALA A 27 0.52 12.26 23.92
N ILE A 28 0.50 10.93 23.98
CA ILE A 28 -0.69 10.13 24.17
C ILE A 28 -0.48 9.40 25.48
N ARG A 29 -1.38 9.60 26.45
CA ARG A 29 -1.23 9.08 27.82
C ARG A 29 -2.30 8.05 28.11
N ASP A 30 -1.97 7.14 29.05
CA ASP A 30 -2.87 6.11 29.58
C ASP A 30 -3.54 5.27 28.48
N ALA A 31 -2.74 4.91 27.46
CA ALA A 31 -3.18 4.13 26.33
C ALA A 31 -2.74 2.67 26.46
N LYS A 32 -3.52 1.75 25.88
CA LYS A 32 -3.00 0.44 25.53
C LYS A 32 -2.11 0.59 24.31
N ILE A 33 -0.83 0.17 24.40
CA ILE A 33 0.15 0.39 23.32
C ILE A 33 0.64 -0.94 22.78
N TYR A 34 0.44 -1.17 21.50
CA TYR A 34 1.08 -2.23 20.73
C TYR A 34 2.37 -1.68 20.11
N VAL A 35 3.50 -1.86 20.80
CA VAL A 35 4.79 -1.36 20.31
C VAL A 35 5.24 -2.08 19.04
N SER A 36 4.88 -3.36 18.90
CA SER A 36 5.01 -4.18 17.69
C SER A 36 4.03 -5.35 17.75
N PRO A 37 3.76 -6.07 16.63
CA PRO A 37 2.91 -7.25 16.63
C PRO A 37 3.45 -8.39 17.53
N ASP A 38 4.77 -8.45 17.71
CA ASP A 38 5.44 -9.58 18.37
C ASP A 38 5.70 -9.34 19.87
N ALA A 39 5.51 -8.09 20.33
CA ALA A 39 5.73 -7.72 21.73
C ALA A 39 4.41 -7.73 22.54
N PRO A 40 4.46 -8.00 23.87
CA PRO A 40 3.33 -7.77 24.74
C PRO A 40 2.85 -6.32 24.67
N ALA A 41 1.56 -6.09 24.79
CA ALA A 41 1.01 -4.74 24.88
C ALA A 41 1.37 -4.09 26.22
N ILE A 42 1.56 -2.77 26.23
CA ILE A 42 1.65 -1.96 27.44
C ILE A 42 0.23 -1.47 27.75
N GLU A 43 -0.37 -1.93 28.85
CA GLU A 43 -1.80 -1.67 29.12
C GLU A 43 -2.09 -0.20 29.50
N HIS A 44 -1.20 0.47 30.23
CA HIS A 44 -1.33 1.85 30.68
C HIS A 44 -0.05 2.62 30.36
N GLY A 45 0.19 2.86 29.08
CA GLY A 45 1.42 3.47 28.60
C GLY A 45 1.25 4.91 28.11
N THR A 46 2.38 5.56 27.95
CA THR A 46 2.49 6.88 27.35
C THR A 46 3.46 6.83 26.18
N VAL A 47 3.08 7.44 25.05
CA VAL A 47 3.98 7.73 23.94
C VAL A 47 4.26 9.23 23.96
N LEU A 48 5.53 9.61 24.08
CA LEU A 48 5.99 10.98 23.95
C LEU A 48 6.68 11.18 22.60
N VAL A 49 6.25 12.18 21.85
CA VAL A 49 6.80 12.55 20.55
C VAL A 49 7.45 13.91 20.65
N ARG A 50 8.63 14.07 20.05
CA ARG A 50 9.35 15.34 19.87
C ARG A 50 9.97 15.38 18.49
N ASP A 51 9.87 16.52 17.84
CA ASP A 51 10.54 16.81 16.57
C ASP A 51 10.34 15.72 15.51
N GLY A 52 9.12 15.20 15.43
CA GLY A 52 8.74 14.17 14.47
C GLY A 52 9.16 12.75 14.80
N ALA A 53 9.86 12.52 15.92
CA ALA A 53 10.33 11.22 16.36
C ALA A 53 9.68 10.80 17.69
N ILE A 54 9.63 9.49 17.95
CA ILE A 54 9.24 8.93 19.23
C ILE A 54 10.41 9.20 20.20
N ALA A 55 10.16 10.05 21.21
CA ALA A 55 11.16 10.36 22.23
C ALA A 55 11.23 9.27 23.29
N SER A 56 10.06 8.78 23.75
CA SER A 56 9.96 7.71 24.74
C SER A 56 8.60 7.02 24.66
N VAL A 57 8.55 5.77 25.12
CA VAL A 57 7.34 4.95 25.24
C VAL A 57 7.45 4.04 26.47
N GLY A 58 6.40 3.92 27.24
CA GLY A 58 6.36 3.06 28.42
C GLY A 58 5.31 3.48 29.45
N PRO A 59 5.18 2.74 30.57
CA PRO A 59 4.24 3.08 31.63
C PRO A 59 4.68 4.34 32.41
N ASP A 60 6.00 4.54 32.59
CA ASP A 60 6.56 5.56 33.50
C ASP A 60 7.10 6.79 32.77
N VAL A 61 6.57 7.09 31.55
CA VAL A 61 7.02 8.24 30.75
C VAL A 61 6.53 9.54 31.35
N THR A 62 7.47 10.40 31.76
CA THR A 62 7.16 11.76 32.23
C THR A 62 6.85 12.66 31.04
N VAL A 63 5.68 13.29 31.03
CA VAL A 63 5.27 14.26 30.02
C VAL A 63 5.48 15.68 30.56
N PRO A 64 6.33 16.50 29.94
CA PRO A 64 6.50 17.90 30.32
C PRO A 64 5.20 18.71 30.16
N PRO A 65 5.03 19.81 30.94
CA PRO A 65 3.78 20.56 30.97
C PRO A 65 3.47 21.33 29.68
N ASP A 66 4.47 21.60 28.86
CA ASP A 66 4.37 22.31 27.57
C ASP A 66 4.00 21.41 26.39
N VAL A 67 3.84 20.12 26.60
CA VAL A 67 3.53 19.12 25.56
C VAL A 67 2.03 19.05 25.31
N GLN A 68 1.61 19.10 24.04
CA GLN A 68 0.23 18.89 23.66
C GLN A 68 -0.19 17.43 23.97
N ILE A 69 -1.27 17.28 24.74
CA ILE A 69 -1.85 15.95 25.00
C ILE A 69 -2.94 15.68 23.97
N LEU A 70 -2.83 14.56 23.24
CA LEU A 70 -3.93 14.07 22.43
C LEU A 70 -4.93 13.31 23.32
N PRO A 71 -6.24 13.57 23.18
CA PRO A 71 -7.26 12.91 23.97
C PRO A 71 -7.23 11.39 23.77
N CYS A 72 -7.12 10.65 24.86
CA CYS A 72 -7.13 9.20 24.89
C CYS A 72 -7.95 8.75 26.08
N ASP A 73 -9.17 8.33 25.82
CA ASP A 73 -10.02 7.66 26.79
C ASP A 73 -10.15 6.21 26.34
N HIS A 74 -9.48 5.32 27.06
CA HIS A 74 -9.37 3.88 26.73
C HIS A 74 -8.90 3.57 25.30
N CYS A 75 -8.12 4.45 24.71
CA CYS A 75 -7.64 4.30 23.33
C CYS A 75 -6.52 3.25 23.22
N VAL A 76 -6.33 2.76 21.99
CA VAL A 76 -5.22 1.87 21.63
C VAL A 76 -4.29 2.61 20.67
N VAL A 77 -2.97 2.50 20.92
CA VAL A 77 -1.94 3.10 20.08
C VAL A 77 -1.12 2.03 19.37
N THR A 78 -0.98 2.17 18.07
CA THR A 78 -0.12 1.34 17.22
C THR A 78 0.83 2.19 16.39
N ALA A 79 1.83 1.56 15.76
CA ALA A 79 2.58 2.21 14.68
C ALA A 79 1.64 2.57 13.52
N GLY A 80 2.03 3.56 12.74
CA GLY A 80 1.27 4.04 11.59
C GLY A 80 1.04 2.94 10.55
N PHE A 81 -0.20 2.84 10.06
CA PHE A 81 -0.60 1.81 9.11
C PHE A 81 -0.03 2.06 7.71
N TRP A 82 0.24 0.96 7.02
CA TRP A 82 0.54 0.92 5.61
C TRP A 82 -0.66 0.37 4.83
N ASN A 83 -0.89 0.93 3.65
CA ASN A 83 -1.72 0.32 2.61
C ASN A 83 -0.81 0.04 1.41
N ALA A 84 -0.45 -1.21 1.22
CA ALA A 84 0.50 -1.63 0.22
C ALA A 84 -0.09 -1.71 -1.21
N HIS A 85 -1.37 -1.34 -1.39
CA HIS A 85 -2.01 -1.32 -2.69
C HIS A 85 -3.13 -0.27 -2.77
N VAL A 86 -2.83 0.86 -3.35
CA VAL A 86 -3.79 1.93 -3.67
C VAL A 86 -3.57 2.46 -5.08
N HIS A 87 -4.51 3.27 -5.58
CA HIS A 87 -4.39 3.99 -6.85
C HIS A 87 -4.87 5.44 -6.72
N PHE A 88 -4.24 6.35 -7.46
CA PHE A 88 -4.66 7.75 -7.61
C PHE A 88 -5.25 7.98 -9.01
N THR A 89 -6.15 7.09 -9.44
CA THR A 89 -6.75 7.07 -10.79
C THR A 89 -8.07 7.83 -10.90
N GLU A 90 -8.73 8.08 -9.77
CA GLU A 90 -10.01 8.80 -9.74
C GLU A 90 -9.87 10.25 -10.23
N ARG A 91 -10.92 10.77 -10.89
CA ARG A 91 -10.98 12.15 -11.41
C ARG A 91 -10.72 13.23 -10.33
N LYS A 92 -10.97 12.92 -9.07
CA LYS A 92 -10.68 13.84 -7.95
C LYS A 92 -9.19 14.16 -7.81
N TRP A 93 -8.29 13.33 -8.34
CA TRP A 93 -6.84 13.53 -8.31
C TRP A 93 -6.31 14.31 -9.52
N SER A 94 -7.09 14.43 -10.61
CA SER A 94 -6.66 15.16 -11.80
C SER A 94 -6.23 16.58 -11.44
N PHE A 95 -5.12 17.04 -12.01
CA PHE A 95 -4.55 18.36 -11.75
C PHE A 95 -4.15 18.61 -10.28
N ALA A 96 -3.72 17.57 -9.56
CA ALA A 96 -3.30 17.68 -8.14
C ALA A 96 -2.25 18.75 -7.88
N ALA A 97 -1.39 19.05 -8.87
CA ALA A 97 -0.37 20.11 -8.75
C ALA A 97 -0.96 21.50 -8.46
N TRP A 98 -2.18 21.78 -8.96
CA TRP A 98 -2.81 23.11 -8.90
C TRP A 98 -4.03 23.19 -7.98
N LYS A 99 -4.51 22.07 -7.46
CA LYS A 99 -5.63 22.08 -6.53
C LYS A 99 -5.25 22.68 -5.19
N SER A 100 -6.21 23.35 -4.53
CA SER A 100 -6.02 23.91 -3.20
C SER A 100 -5.65 22.82 -2.17
N ALA A 101 -4.83 23.19 -1.19
CA ALA A 101 -4.45 22.28 -0.12
C ALA A 101 -5.67 21.78 0.68
N ALA A 102 -6.63 22.67 0.98
CA ALA A 102 -7.84 22.29 1.71
C ALA A 102 -8.60 21.16 0.99
N LYS A 103 -8.78 21.26 -0.34
CA LYS A 103 -9.48 20.23 -1.12
C LYS A 103 -8.73 18.91 -1.14
N LEU A 104 -7.42 18.93 -1.36
CA LEU A 104 -6.59 17.73 -1.39
C LEU A 104 -6.47 17.08 -0.01
N ASN A 105 -6.33 17.87 1.06
CA ASN A 105 -6.31 17.35 2.43
C ASN A 105 -7.62 16.61 2.77
N ALA A 106 -8.78 17.18 2.41
CA ALA A 106 -10.07 16.52 2.60
C ALA A 106 -10.14 15.20 1.82
N GLN A 107 -9.67 15.16 0.56
CA GLN A 107 -9.67 13.96 -0.27
C GLN A 107 -8.68 12.90 0.23
N LEU A 108 -7.49 13.30 0.71
CA LEU A 108 -6.51 12.40 1.32
C LEU A 108 -7.00 11.87 2.66
N ALA A 109 -7.70 12.70 3.44
CA ALA A 109 -8.31 12.27 4.69
C ALA A 109 -9.41 11.24 4.43
N ASP A 110 -10.33 11.53 3.54
CA ASP A 110 -11.45 10.64 3.19
C ASP A 110 -10.98 9.25 2.72
N MET A 111 -10.00 9.20 1.84
CA MET A 111 -9.52 7.94 1.26
C MET A 111 -8.50 7.22 2.14
N LEU A 112 -7.61 7.93 2.84
CA LEU A 112 -6.39 7.35 3.40
C LEU A 112 -6.18 7.66 4.89
N THR A 113 -6.01 8.94 5.28
CA THR A 113 -5.54 9.21 6.63
C THR A 113 -6.59 9.01 7.71
N SER A 114 -7.89 9.09 7.40
CA SER A 114 -8.97 8.70 8.30
C SER A 114 -9.02 7.18 8.57
N ARG A 115 -8.27 6.38 7.80
CA ARG A 115 -8.13 4.93 7.95
C ARG A 115 -6.82 4.54 8.64
N GLY A 116 -6.05 5.52 9.16
CA GLY A 116 -4.79 5.25 9.84
C GLY A 116 -3.58 5.12 8.93
N PHE A 117 -3.74 5.26 7.60
CA PHE A 117 -2.63 5.09 6.68
C PHE A 117 -1.66 6.28 6.74
N THR A 118 -0.48 6.02 7.28
CA THR A 118 0.65 6.95 7.31
C THR A 118 1.61 6.73 6.13
N THR A 119 1.50 5.57 5.49
CA THR A 119 2.28 5.20 4.29
C THR A 119 1.39 4.41 3.33
N VAL A 120 1.47 4.72 2.04
CA VAL A 120 0.75 3.99 0.98
C VAL A 120 1.66 3.65 -0.19
N VAL A 121 1.31 2.59 -0.90
CA VAL A 121 1.98 2.17 -2.14
C VAL A 121 0.99 2.30 -3.29
N ASP A 122 1.22 3.24 -4.17
CA ASP A 122 0.50 3.40 -5.43
C ASP A 122 1.00 2.35 -6.43
N ALA A 123 0.18 1.33 -6.67
CA ALA A 123 0.50 0.19 -7.52
C ALA A 123 0.28 0.46 -9.03
N GLY A 124 0.21 1.72 -9.42
CA GLY A 124 0.12 2.16 -10.81
C GLY A 124 -0.93 3.23 -11.04
N SER A 125 -0.47 4.45 -11.28
CA SER A 125 -1.29 5.62 -11.59
C SER A 125 -0.55 6.53 -12.55
N ASP A 126 -1.14 7.67 -12.90
CA ASP A 126 -0.40 8.71 -13.64
C ASP A 126 0.72 9.28 -12.73
N PRO A 127 1.99 9.07 -13.04
CA PRO A 127 3.10 9.50 -12.19
C PRO A 127 3.11 11.01 -11.96
N ARG A 128 2.54 11.82 -12.86
CA ARG A 128 2.42 13.28 -12.68
C ARG A 128 1.50 13.63 -11.51
N VAL A 129 0.44 12.84 -11.31
CA VAL A 129 -0.48 13.00 -10.18
C VAL A 129 0.20 12.57 -8.89
N THR A 130 0.72 11.34 -8.87
CA THR A 130 1.25 10.73 -7.64
C THR A 130 2.51 11.45 -7.15
N ILE A 131 3.46 11.76 -8.05
CA ILE A 131 4.67 12.52 -7.71
C ILE A 131 4.32 13.94 -7.24
N SER A 132 3.32 14.58 -7.85
CA SER A 132 2.86 15.90 -7.40
C SER A 132 2.27 15.87 -5.99
N LEU A 133 1.42 14.87 -5.68
CA LEU A 133 0.89 14.66 -4.33
C LEU A 133 2.00 14.40 -3.33
N ARG A 134 2.89 13.43 -3.62
CA ARG A 134 4.05 13.09 -2.78
C ARG A 134 4.88 14.32 -2.45
N ARG A 135 5.30 15.09 -3.46
CA ARG A 135 6.10 16.29 -3.29
C ARG A 135 5.40 17.33 -2.39
N ARG A 136 4.10 17.56 -2.59
CA ARG A 136 3.33 18.51 -1.78
C ARG A 136 3.16 18.03 -0.33
N ILE A 137 3.05 16.73 -0.10
CA ILE A 137 2.99 16.13 1.24
C ILE A 137 4.36 16.26 1.93
N GLU A 138 5.44 15.92 1.24
CA GLU A 138 6.79 15.95 1.80
C GLU A 138 7.28 17.39 2.10
N THR A 139 6.82 18.36 1.34
CA THR A 139 7.08 19.79 1.65
C THR A 139 6.10 20.38 2.67
N SER A 140 5.32 19.54 3.36
CA SER A 140 4.32 19.92 4.38
C SER A 140 3.23 20.87 3.89
N SER A 141 3.05 21.05 2.57
CA SER A 141 1.95 21.83 2.00
C SER A 141 0.64 21.05 1.93
N LEU A 142 0.66 19.74 2.17
CA LEU A 142 -0.50 18.88 2.33
C LEU A 142 -0.36 17.99 3.58
N LEU A 143 -1.52 17.61 4.13
CA LEU A 143 -1.65 16.56 5.15
C LEU A 143 -1.96 15.24 4.45
N GLY A 144 -1.06 14.28 4.52
CA GLY A 144 -1.25 12.99 3.83
C GLY A 144 -0.21 11.95 4.23
N PRO A 145 -0.35 10.71 3.73
CA PRO A 145 0.60 9.64 3.96
C PRO A 145 1.90 9.83 3.15
N ALA A 146 2.97 9.13 3.53
CA ALA A 146 4.09 8.90 2.63
C ALA A 146 3.59 8.07 1.43
N ILE A 147 4.05 8.40 0.21
CA ILE A 147 3.61 7.71 -1.01
C ILE A 147 4.84 7.07 -1.67
N TYR A 148 4.81 5.74 -1.81
CA TYR A 148 5.63 5.00 -2.76
C TYR A 148 4.81 4.80 -4.04
N THR A 149 5.44 4.77 -5.22
CA THR A 149 4.70 4.64 -6.47
C THR A 149 5.42 3.78 -7.49
N ALA A 150 4.66 2.94 -8.20
CA ALA A 150 5.14 2.21 -9.37
C ALA A 150 5.21 3.07 -10.64
N GLY A 151 4.66 4.28 -10.59
CA GLY A 151 4.49 5.04 -11.83
C GLY A 151 3.53 4.33 -12.79
N ALA A 152 3.94 4.13 -14.03
CA ALA A 152 3.11 3.48 -15.04
C ALA A 152 3.32 1.95 -15.01
N ALA A 153 2.25 1.20 -14.74
CA ALA A 153 2.28 -0.27 -14.79
C ALA A 153 2.54 -0.80 -16.20
N LEU A 154 3.21 -1.96 -16.32
CA LEU A 154 3.47 -2.65 -17.58
C LEU A 154 2.45 -3.79 -17.79
N TYR A 155 1.83 -3.81 -18.96
CA TYR A 155 0.83 -4.80 -19.37
C TYR A 155 1.41 -5.73 -20.43
N PRO A 156 0.88 -6.96 -20.60
CA PRO A 156 1.26 -7.81 -21.73
C PRO A 156 1.04 -7.09 -23.09
N PRO A 157 1.76 -7.46 -24.14
CA PRO A 157 1.47 -6.95 -25.50
C PRO A 157 0.00 -7.15 -25.84
N ARG A 158 -0.73 -6.05 -26.17
CA ARG A 158 -2.19 -6.04 -26.40
C ARG A 158 -3.03 -6.52 -25.21
N GLY A 159 -2.43 -6.48 -24.01
CA GLY A 159 -2.98 -7.06 -22.77
C GLY A 159 -3.60 -6.06 -21.81
N ILE A 160 -4.06 -4.89 -22.25
CA ILE A 160 -4.80 -4.00 -21.36
C ILE A 160 -6.09 -4.70 -20.90
N PRO A 161 -6.39 -4.74 -19.58
CA PRO A 161 -7.57 -5.37 -19.05
C PRO A 161 -8.86 -4.81 -19.65
N TYR A 162 -9.84 -5.70 -19.90
CA TYR A 162 -11.11 -5.31 -20.53
C TYR A 162 -11.89 -4.27 -19.70
N TYR A 163 -11.82 -4.35 -18.37
CA TYR A 163 -12.49 -3.42 -17.48
C TYR A 163 -11.88 -2.01 -17.57
N LEU A 164 -10.58 -1.87 -17.81
CA LEU A 164 -9.96 -0.57 -18.08
C LEU A 164 -10.35 -0.04 -19.46
N LYS A 165 -10.42 -0.91 -20.48
CA LYS A 165 -10.88 -0.52 -21.83
C LYS A 165 -12.32 0.00 -21.83
N ASN A 166 -13.17 -0.55 -20.95
CA ASN A 166 -14.56 -0.17 -20.83
C ASN A 166 -14.78 1.14 -20.05
N THR A 167 -13.82 1.52 -19.20
CA THR A 167 -13.96 2.68 -18.30
C THR A 167 -13.13 3.89 -18.74
N LEU A 168 -12.02 3.67 -19.43
CA LEU A 168 -11.11 4.74 -19.85
C LEU A 168 -11.34 5.15 -21.30
N PRO A 169 -11.19 6.46 -21.63
CA PRO A 169 -11.15 6.91 -23.00
C PRO A 169 -10.02 6.23 -23.79
N PHE A 170 -10.29 5.86 -25.06
CA PHE A 170 -9.37 5.11 -25.90
C PHE A 170 -7.97 5.75 -26.01
N TYR A 171 -7.90 7.09 -26.01
CA TYR A 171 -6.63 7.81 -26.11
C TYR A 171 -5.75 7.64 -24.86
N LEU A 172 -6.33 7.40 -23.66
CA LEU A 172 -5.56 7.09 -22.45
C LEU A 172 -4.98 5.67 -22.54
N ILE A 173 -5.78 4.72 -23.06
CA ILE A 173 -5.35 3.32 -23.25
C ILE A 173 -4.14 3.23 -24.18
N TRP A 174 -4.10 4.07 -25.21
CA TRP A 174 -2.98 4.12 -26.15
C TRP A 174 -1.64 4.44 -25.48
N PHE A 175 -1.65 5.21 -24.39
CA PHE A 175 -0.43 5.57 -23.66
C PHE A 175 -0.06 4.59 -22.54
N MET A 176 -0.89 3.56 -22.27
CA MET A 176 -0.58 2.56 -21.27
C MET A 176 0.52 1.62 -21.78
N PRO A 177 1.58 1.38 -20.97
CA PRO A 177 2.74 0.62 -21.45
C PRO A 177 2.41 -0.85 -21.74
N GLN A 178 2.59 -1.26 -22.98
CA GLN A 178 2.40 -2.63 -23.47
C GLN A 178 3.65 -3.04 -24.28
N PRO A 179 4.80 -3.26 -23.60
CA PRO A 179 6.05 -3.57 -24.31
C PRO A 179 5.91 -4.83 -25.14
N ALA A 180 6.36 -4.76 -26.40
CA ALA A 180 6.35 -5.89 -27.32
C ALA A 180 7.61 -6.75 -27.20
N THR A 181 8.70 -6.21 -26.61
CA THR A 181 9.98 -6.89 -26.38
C THR A 181 10.51 -6.63 -24.98
N ALA A 182 11.44 -7.46 -24.54
CA ALA A 182 12.12 -7.30 -23.26
C ALA A 182 12.90 -5.99 -23.16
N GLU A 183 13.60 -5.60 -24.23
CA GLU A 183 14.35 -4.33 -24.28
C GLU A 183 13.42 -3.11 -24.17
N GLU A 184 12.21 -3.21 -24.71
CA GLU A 184 11.22 -2.15 -24.58
C GLU A 184 10.72 -2.05 -23.12
N ALA A 185 10.49 -3.19 -22.46
CA ALA A 185 10.09 -3.23 -21.06
C ALA A 185 11.17 -2.60 -20.15
N VAL A 186 12.43 -2.97 -20.36
CA VAL A 186 13.57 -2.36 -19.64
C VAL A 186 13.60 -0.84 -19.84
N ARG A 187 13.48 -0.36 -21.11
CA ARG A 187 13.47 1.10 -21.37
C ARG A 187 12.30 1.83 -20.72
N ILE A 188 11.15 1.18 -20.59
CA ILE A 188 9.98 1.76 -19.92
C ILE A 188 10.25 1.85 -18.41
N GLU A 189 10.78 0.79 -17.83
CA GLU A 189 11.09 0.77 -16.39
C GLU A 189 12.18 1.77 -16.02
N GLU A 190 13.28 1.83 -16.74
CA GLU A 190 14.32 2.84 -16.57
C GLU A 190 13.76 4.28 -16.64
N ARG A 191 12.75 4.49 -17.47
CA ARG A 191 12.04 5.77 -17.57
C ARG A 191 11.15 6.02 -16.34
N ASN A 192 10.46 5.00 -15.81
CA ASN A 192 9.69 5.10 -14.58
C ASN A 192 10.60 5.48 -13.41
N ILE A 193 11.73 4.77 -13.27
CA ILE A 193 12.76 5.04 -12.26
C ILE A 193 13.28 6.47 -12.37
N ALA A 194 13.64 6.91 -13.57
CA ALA A 194 14.13 8.27 -13.81
C ALA A 194 13.07 9.36 -13.47
N ARG A 195 11.80 9.01 -13.45
CA ARG A 195 10.67 9.87 -13.05
C ARG A 195 10.34 9.80 -11.57
N GLY A 196 11.01 8.95 -10.80
CA GLY A 196 10.84 8.83 -9.37
C GLY A 196 9.91 7.69 -8.94
N ALA A 197 9.73 6.66 -9.76
CA ALA A 197 9.10 5.41 -9.33
C ALA A 197 9.98 4.70 -8.28
N ASP A 198 9.36 4.07 -7.31
CA ASP A 198 9.98 3.38 -6.18
C ASP A 198 9.91 1.85 -6.32
N LEU A 199 9.10 1.38 -7.23
CA LEU A 199 8.86 -0.04 -7.50
C LEU A 199 8.35 -0.21 -8.93
N LEU A 200 8.45 -1.45 -9.43
CA LEU A 200 7.84 -1.86 -10.71
C LEU A 200 6.48 -2.51 -10.45
N LYS A 201 5.46 -2.22 -11.28
CA LYS A 201 4.20 -2.98 -11.35
C LYS A 201 4.06 -3.65 -12.70
N LEU A 202 3.89 -4.97 -12.67
CA LEU A 202 3.58 -5.82 -13.82
C LEU A 202 2.13 -6.33 -13.75
N PHE A 203 1.57 -6.63 -14.92
CA PHE A 203 0.41 -7.52 -15.06
C PHE A 203 0.91 -8.82 -15.68
N THR A 204 1.34 -9.78 -14.86
CA THR A 204 1.81 -11.09 -15.34
C THR A 204 0.67 -11.96 -15.85
N GLY A 205 -0.57 -11.70 -15.38
CA GLY A 205 -1.82 -12.14 -15.97
C GLY A 205 -2.75 -10.96 -16.15
N SER A 206 -3.42 -10.85 -17.28
CA SER A 206 -4.33 -9.73 -17.57
C SER A 206 -5.63 -10.22 -18.18
N TYR A 207 -6.78 -9.90 -17.58
CA TYR A 207 -8.10 -10.20 -18.12
C TYR A 207 -8.39 -9.35 -19.38
N VAL A 208 -8.06 -9.85 -20.56
CA VAL A 208 -8.31 -9.14 -21.83
C VAL A 208 -9.75 -9.21 -22.30
N GLU A 209 -10.48 -10.21 -21.82
CA GLU A 209 -11.92 -10.42 -21.94
C GLU A 209 -12.42 -11.09 -20.64
N ARG A 210 -13.75 -11.09 -20.42
CA ARG A 210 -14.32 -11.78 -19.27
C ARG A 210 -13.98 -13.27 -19.33
N GLY A 211 -13.33 -13.81 -18.29
CA GLY A 211 -12.92 -15.21 -18.23
C GLY A 211 -11.72 -15.60 -19.11
N ARG A 212 -11.07 -14.64 -19.78
CA ARG A 212 -9.85 -14.90 -20.56
C ARG A 212 -8.68 -14.06 -20.09
N VAL A 213 -7.71 -14.71 -19.49
CA VAL A 213 -6.44 -14.12 -19.06
C VAL A 213 -5.40 -14.26 -20.16
N LEU A 214 -4.66 -13.19 -20.42
CA LEU A 214 -3.48 -13.17 -21.28
C LEU A 214 -2.23 -13.07 -20.39
N PRO A 215 -1.39 -14.11 -20.31
CA PRO A 215 -0.15 -14.04 -19.56
C PRO A 215 0.86 -13.12 -20.26
N MET A 216 1.69 -12.41 -19.47
CA MET A 216 2.83 -11.67 -19.98
C MET A 216 3.90 -12.66 -20.48
N PRO A 217 4.55 -12.42 -21.62
CA PRO A 217 5.71 -13.21 -21.99
C PRO A 217 6.80 -13.15 -20.90
N GLU A 218 7.28 -14.31 -20.46
CA GLU A 218 8.22 -14.43 -19.35
C GLU A 218 9.50 -13.60 -19.54
N SER A 219 10.05 -13.55 -20.76
CA SER A 219 11.23 -12.73 -21.05
C SER A 219 10.98 -11.23 -20.83
N ILE A 220 9.78 -10.74 -21.13
CA ILE A 220 9.40 -9.34 -20.89
C ILE A 220 9.30 -9.06 -19.38
N ALA A 221 8.63 -9.96 -18.64
CA ALA A 221 8.46 -9.82 -17.19
C ALA A 221 9.81 -9.91 -16.47
N ARG A 222 10.65 -10.89 -16.84
CA ARG A 222 11.95 -11.13 -16.21
C ARG A 222 12.90 -9.96 -16.42
N ASP A 223 13.08 -9.51 -17.66
CA ASP A 223 14.05 -8.43 -17.96
C ASP A 223 13.62 -7.10 -17.34
N ALA A 224 12.29 -6.84 -17.23
CA ALA A 224 11.75 -5.70 -16.50
C ALA A 224 12.01 -5.82 -15.00
N ALA A 225 11.80 -7.01 -14.42
CA ALA A 225 12.06 -7.28 -13.00
C ALA A 225 13.54 -7.13 -12.67
N ASP A 226 14.43 -7.70 -13.49
CA ASP A 226 15.88 -7.56 -13.35
C ASP A 226 16.32 -6.09 -13.44
N ALA A 227 15.67 -5.28 -14.28
CA ALA A 227 15.93 -3.85 -14.34
C ALA A 227 15.57 -3.15 -13.02
N ALA A 228 14.40 -3.42 -12.47
CA ALA A 228 13.96 -2.88 -11.18
C ALA A 228 14.90 -3.32 -10.04
N HIS A 229 15.26 -4.60 -9.98
CA HIS A 229 16.15 -5.16 -8.96
C HIS A 229 17.55 -4.55 -9.00
N ARG A 230 18.12 -4.25 -10.19
CA ARG A 230 19.41 -3.54 -10.29
C ARG A 230 19.40 -2.17 -9.61
N HIS A 231 18.24 -1.57 -9.46
CA HIS A 231 18.03 -0.31 -8.74
C HIS A 231 17.55 -0.50 -7.29
N GLY A 232 17.51 -1.75 -6.80
CA GLY A 232 17.05 -2.08 -5.45
C GLY A 232 15.54 -1.89 -5.25
N GLN A 233 14.76 -1.90 -6.33
CA GLN A 233 13.32 -1.71 -6.29
C GLN A 233 12.58 -3.06 -6.23
N LEU A 234 11.44 -3.08 -5.53
CA LEU A 234 10.54 -4.22 -5.48
C LEU A 234 9.73 -4.34 -6.78
N VAL A 235 9.38 -5.57 -7.12
CA VAL A 235 8.52 -5.89 -8.26
C VAL A 235 7.18 -6.41 -7.76
N TYR A 236 6.11 -5.70 -8.09
CA TYR A 236 4.73 -6.07 -7.83
C TYR A 236 4.10 -6.68 -9.08
N SER A 237 3.22 -7.66 -8.92
CA SER A 237 2.47 -8.22 -10.06
C SER A 237 1.00 -8.46 -9.76
N HIS A 238 0.15 -8.18 -10.76
CA HIS A 238 -1.23 -8.64 -10.86
C HIS A 238 -1.25 -10.00 -11.57
N PRO A 239 -1.49 -11.14 -10.88
CA PRO A 239 -1.32 -12.48 -11.44
C PRO A 239 -2.55 -13.00 -12.19
N SER A 240 -3.77 -12.70 -11.76
CA SER A 240 -5.08 -13.15 -12.19
C SER A 240 -5.31 -14.67 -12.07
N ASP A 241 -4.46 -15.50 -12.67
CA ASP A 241 -4.63 -16.97 -12.76
C ASP A 241 -3.32 -17.74 -12.51
N LEU A 242 -3.39 -19.07 -12.65
CA LEU A 242 -2.23 -19.96 -12.54
C LEU A 242 -1.10 -19.60 -13.50
N ALA A 243 -1.43 -19.24 -14.76
CA ALA A 243 -0.40 -18.93 -15.77
C ALA A 243 0.31 -17.63 -15.43
N GLY A 244 -0.44 -16.58 -15.05
CA GLY A 244 0.12 -15.32 -14.59
C GLY A 244 0.92 -15.46 -13.29
N THR A 245 0.47 -16.32 -12.37
CA THR A 245 1.20 -16.62 -11.13
C THR A 245 2.53 -17.32 -11.41
N LYS A 246 2.56 -18.27 -12.33
CA LYS A 246 3.82 -18.93 -12.76
C LYS A 246 4.79 -17.92 -13.38
N VAL A 247 4.30 -17.06 -14.28
CA VAL A 247 5.13 -15.99 -14.84
C VAL A 247 5.68 -15.09 -13.74
N ALA A 248 4.87 -14.72 -12.73
CA ALA A 248 5.34 -13.92 -11.60
C ALA A 248 6.48 -14.63 -10.83
N ILE A 249 6.30 -15.90 -10.49
CA ILE A 249 7.29 -16.73 -9.79
C ILE A 249 8.59 -16.82 -10.60
N ASP A 250 8.48 -17.15 -11.89
CA ASP A 250 9.64 -17.45 -12.74
C ASP A 250 10.40 -16.17 -13.16
N SER A 251 9.72 -15.02 -13.10
CA SER A 251 10.32 -13.70 -13.41
C SER A 251 10.87 -12.95 -12.19
N GLY A 252 10.83 -13.54 -10.98
CA GLY A 252 11.40 -12.92 -9.79
C GLY A 252 10.55 -11.80 -9.19
N VAL A 253 9.23 -11.88 -9.30
CA VAL A 253 8.31 -10.94 -8.64
C VAL A 253 8.41 -11.08 -7.13
N ASP A 254 8.47 -9.94 -6.42
CA ASP A 254 8.60 -9.91 -4.96
C ASP A 254 7.24 -9.93 -4.25
N VAL A 255 6.19 -9.35 -4.87
CA VAL A 255 4.89 -9.17 -4.22
C VAL A 255 3.76 -9.45 -5.22
N LEU A 256 2.90 -10.39 -4.90
CA LEU A 256 1.61 -10.53 -5.59
C LEU A 256 0.66 -9.45 -5.10
N ALA A 257 0.26 -8.60 -6.01
CA ALA A 257 -0.65 -7.49 -5.74
C ALA A 257 -2.08 -7.90 -6.11
N HIS A 258 -2.58 -8.87 -5.46
CA HIS A 258 -3.82 -9.60 -5.29
C HIS A 258 -3.54 -11.10 -5.12
N ALA A 259 -4.39 -11.80 -4.38
CA ALA A 259 -4.50 -13.25 -4.53
C ALA A 259 -4.96 -13.57 -5.97
N PRO A 260 -4.46 -14.63 -6.63
CA PRO A 260 -5.05 -15.11 -7.87
C PRO A 260 -6.55 -15.40 -7.70
N ASP A 261 -7.39 -14.80 -8.53
CA ASP A 261 -8.85 -14.96 -8.44
C ASP A 261 -9.39 -16.10 -9.30
N SER A 262 -8.65 -16.51 -10.34
CA SER A 262 -8.87 -17.77 -11.01
C SER A 262 -7.98 -18.84 -10.37
N THR A 263 -8.52 -19.51 -9.34
CA THR A 263 -7.77 -20.42 -8.45
C THR A 263 -7.59 -21.82 -9.01
N GLU A 264 -8.12 -22.15 -10.19
CA GLU A 264 -7.96 -23.46 -10.81
C GLU A 264 -6.47 -23.80 -11.03
N GLY A 265 -6.03 -24.90 -10.41
CA GLY A 265 -4.64 -25.36 -10.46
C GLY A 265 -3.67 -24.61 -9.53
N VAL A 266 -4.14 -23.65 -8.74
CA VAL A 266 -3.37 -23.06 -7.63
C VAL A 266 -3.41 -24.04 -6.46
N ASP A 267 -2.38 -24.84 -6.34
CA ASP A 267 -2.27 -25.88 -5.34
C ASP A 267 -1.25 -25.54 -4.23
N ARG A 268 -1.18 -26.43 -3.21
CA ARG A 268 -0.26 -26.27 -2.09
C ARG A 268 1.22 -26.23 -2.54
N ALA A 269 1.57 -26.90 -3.61
CA ALA A 269 2.96 -26.91 -4.10
C ALA A 269 3.33 -25.55 -4.71
N LEU A 270 2.43 -24.96 -5.48
CA LEU A 270 2.61 -23.61 -6.03
C LEU A 270 2.72 -22.55 -4.92
N VAL A 271 1.77 -22.59 -3.96
CA VAL A 271 1.79 -21.67 -2.80
C VAL A 271 3.07 -21.84 -1.98
N GLY A 272 3.50 -23.10 -1.73
CA GLY A 272 4.77 -23.38 -1.07
C GLY A 272 5.98 -22.87 -1.87
N GLY A 273 5.91 -22.91 -3.20
CA GLY A 273 6.93 -22.35 -4.09
C GLY A 273 7.04 -20.82 -3.99
N MET A 274 5.93 -20.12 -3.81
CA MET A 274 5.92 -18.65 -3.55
C MET A 274 6.59 -18.35 -2.20
N VAL A 275 6.19 -19.05 -1.14
CA VAL A 275 6.77 -18.87 0.21
C VAL A 275 8.27 -19.16 0.22
N ALA A 276 8.71 -20.25 -0.42
CA ALA A 276 10.14 -20.61 -0.50
C ALA A 276 10.99 -19.58 -1.24
N ARG A 277 10.38 -18.75 -2.10
CA ARG A 277 11.04 -17.62 -2.78
C ARG A 277 10.87 -16.29 -2.05
N HIS A 278 10.34 -16.32 -0.84
CA HIS A 278 10.08 -15.13 -0.04
C HIS A 278 9.17 -14.10 -0.75
N MET A 279 8.28 -14.55 -1.61
CA MET A 279 7.27 -13.69 -2.20
C MET A 279 6.27 -13.27 -1.12
N ALA A 280 5.87 -12.00 -1.12
CA ALA A 280 4.76 -11.53 -0.31
C ALA A 280 3.46 -11.53 -1.12
N MET A 281 2.32 -11.46 -0.43
CA MET A 281 1.00 -11.31 -1.05
C MET A 281 0.21 -10.18 -0.40
N ILE A 282 -0.51 -9.43 -1.21
CA ILE A 282 -1.51 -8.43 -0.79
C ILE A 282 -2.88 -8.99 -1.18
N PRO A 283 -3.68 -9.58 -0.28
CA PRO A 283 -4.88 -10.32 -0.64
C PRO A 283 -5.96 -9.52 -1.34
N THR A 284 -6.25 -8.30 -0.87
CA THR A 284 -7.33 -7.41 -1.36
C THR A 284 -8.70 -8.10 -1.48
N LEU A 285 -9.09 -8.85 -0.46
CA LEU A 285 -10.27 -9.74 -0.48
C LEU A 285 -11.57 -8.99 -0.68
N LYS A 286 -11.72 -7.80 -0.05
CA LYS A 286 -12.87 -6.93 -0.25
C LYS A 286 -13.04 -6.53 -1.71
N MET A 287 -11.95 -6.31 -2.43
CA MET A 287 -11.99 -5.90 -3.83
C MET A 287 -12.77 -6.93 -4.66
N PHE A 288 -12.51 -8.22 -4.50
CA PHE A 288 -13.23 -9.28 -5.20
C PHE A 288 -14.72 -9.30 -4.87
N ALA A 289 -15.06 -9.20 -3.58
CA ALA A 289 -16.44 -9.17 -3.14
C ALA A 289 -17.23 -7.94 -3.65
N THR A 290 -16.54 -6.81 -3.83
CA THR A 290 -17.16 -5.55 -4.25
C THR A 290 -17.25 -5.39 -5.77
N THR A 291 -16.23 -5.86 -6.52
CA THR A 291 -16.11 -5.58 -7.96
C THR A 291 -16.45 -6.76 -8.85
N VAL A 292 -16.37 -8.00 -8.32
CA VAL A 292 -16.66 -9.22 -9.10
C VAL A 292 -17.99 -9.82 -8.67
N THR A 293 -18.06 -10.39 -7.45
CA THR A 293 -19.29 -11.01 -6.94
C THR A 293 -19.20 -11.30 -5.45
N THR A 294 -20.36 -11.35 -4.79
CA THR A 294 -20.50 -11.83 -3.40
C THR A 294 -20.77 -13.33 -3.31
N ASP A 295 -20.74 -14.07 -4.43
CA ASP A 295 -20.98 -15.51 -4.46
C ASP A 295 -19.87 -16.24 -3.68
N PRO A 296 -20.21 -16.99 -2.60
CA PRO A 296 -19.25 -17.78 -1.85
C PRO A 296 -18.50 -18.81 -2.70
N ALA A 297 -19.13 -19.35 -3.76
CA ALA A 297 -18.48 -20.30 -4.65
C ALA A 297 -17.27 -19.70 -5.40
N TYR A 298 -17.27 -18.39 -5.60
CA TYR A 298 -16.13 -17.67 -6.17
C TYR A 298 -15.12 -17.22 -5.10
N LEU A 299 -15.60 -16.71 -3.96
CA LEU A 299 -14.74 -16.12 -2.93
C LEU A 299 -14.01 -17.17 -2.08
N GLU A 300 -14.66 -18.29 -1.75
CA GLU A 300 -14.09 -19.29 -0.84
C GLU A 300 -12.79 -19.93 -1.34
N PRO A 301 -12.62 -20.24 -2.64
CA PRO A 301 -11.32 -20.69 -3.16
C PRO A 301 -10.20 -19.66 -2.96
N ILE A 302 -10.49 -18.37 -3.12
CA ILE A 302 -9.52 -17.28 -2.89
C ILE A 302 -9.17 -17.20 -1.40
N TYR A 303 -10.17 -17.28 -0.51
CA TYR A 303 -9.95 -17.31 0.94
C TYR A 303 -9.14 -18.55 1.37
N ALA A 304 -9.39 -19.70 0.74
CA ALA A 304 -8.64 -20.94 1.00
C ALA A 304 -7.17 -20.81 0.60
N GLU A 305 -6.87 -20.12 -0.49
CA GLU A 305 -5.50 -19.83 -0.92
C GLU A 305 -4.78 -18.93 0.09
N VAL A 306 -5.42 -17.84 0.53
CA VAL A 306 -4.86 -16.93 1.54
C VAL A 306 -4.63 -17.65 2.87
N ARG A 307 -5.59 -18.51 3.31
CA ARG A 307 -5.40 -19.38 4.49
C ARG A 307 -4.18 -20.28 4.34
N GLN A 308 -4.02 -20.89 3.18
CA GLN A 308 -2.90 -21.79 2.90
C GLN A 308 -1.57 -21.05 2.88
N PHE A 309 -1.53 -19.84 2.26
CA PHE A 309 -0.34 -18.99 2.24
C PHE A 309 0.06 -18.59 3.65
N HIS A 310 -0.92 -18.15 4.47
CA HIS A 310 -0.70 -17.82 5.88
C HIS A 310 -0.22 -19.04 6.70
N ALA A 311 -0.84 -20.21 6.52
CA ALA A 311 -0.47 -21.44 7.23
C ALA A 311 0.93 -21.97 6.86
N LEU A 312 1.49 -21.55 5.73
CA LEU A 312 2.87 -21.81 5.31
C LEU A 312 3.83 -20.68 5.72
N GLU A 313 3.40 -19.79 6.60
CA GLU A 313 4.19 -18.63 7.07
C GLU A 313 4.56 -17.66 5.93
N GLY A 314 3.75 -17.60 4.87
CA GLY A 314 3.90 -16.62 3.79
C GLY A 314 3.70 -15.19 4.30
N GLU A 315 4.51 -14.26 3.83
CA GLU A 315 4.42 -12.87 4.23
C GLU A 315 3.21 -12.17 3.58
N LEU A 316 2.26 -11.72 4.39
CA LEU A 316 1.10 -10.97 3.95
C LEU A 316 1.29 -9.47 4.23
N LEU A 317 0.90 -8.63 3.26
CA LEU A 317 0.85 -7.17 3.37
C LEU A 317 -0.60 -6.70 3.26
N PHE A 318 -0.98 -5.67 4.02
CA PHE A 318 -2.31 -5.09 3.93
C PHE A 318 -2.43 -4.19 2.70
N GLY A 319 -3.49 -4.37 1.91
CA GLY A 319 -3.82 -3.51 0.79
C GLY A 319 -5.31 -3.56 0.48
N THR A 320 -5.84 -2.53 -0.18
CA THR A 320 -7.28 -2.37 -0.39
C THR A 320 -7.70 -2.19 -1.83
N ASP A 321 -6.77 -1.83 -2.71
CA ASP A 321 -7.05 -1.45 -4.10
C ASP A 321 -8.00 -0.23 -4.25
N VAL A 322 -8.04 0.64 -3.21
CA VAL A 322 -8.81 1.89 -3.30
C VAL A 322 -8.22 2.82 -4.35
N GLY A 323 -9.09 3.51 -5.06
CA GLY A 323 -8.76 4.27 -6.26
C GLY A 323 -9.12 3.51 -7.54
N TYR A 324 -9.07 2.16 -7.54
CA TYR A 324 -9.86 1.31 -8.43
C TYR A 324 -11.27 1.14 -7.84
N MET A 325 -11.39 0.77 -6.56
CA MET A 325 -12.64 0.87 -5.81
C MET A 325 -12.84 2.28 -5.26
N THR A 326 -14.10 2.71 -5.17
CA THR A 326 -14.51 4.01 -4.58
C THR A 326 -15.09 3.88 -3.17
N ASP A 327 -15.30 2.67 -2.68
CA ASP A 327 -15.61 2.39 -1.28
C ASP A 327 -14.33 2.24 -0.46
N TYR A 328 -14.02 3.24 0.34
CA TYR A 328 -12.79 3.32 1.14
C TYR A 328 -12.89 2.68 2.52
N CYS A 329 -14.04 2.09 2.89
CA CYS A 329 -14.19 1.39 4.16
C CYS A 329 -13.24 0.18 4.20
N THR A 330 -12.49 0.02 5.29
CA THR A 330 -11.52 -1.08 5.45
C THR A 330 -12.07 -2.23 6.29
N GLU A 331 -13.24 -2.06 6.88
CA GLU A 331 -13.81 -3.01 7.85
C GLU A 331 -14.05 -4.40 7.23
N ASP A 332 -14.54 -4.44 5.99
CA ASP A 332 -14.82 -5.70 5.31
C ASP A 332 -13.53 -6.46 4.93
N GLU A 333 -12.43 -5.74 4.62
CA GLU A 333 -11.14 -6.39 4.43
C GLU A 333 -10.65 -7.04 5.72
N PHE A 334 -10.77 -6.35 6.88
CA PHE A 334 -10.39 -6.94 8.17
C PHE A 334 -11.24 -8.16 8.52
N ARG A 335 -12.55 -8.13 8.26
CA ARG A 335 -13.41 -9.31 8.43
C ARG A 335 -13.01 -10.48 7.53
N ALA A 336 -12.72 -10.21 6.25
CA ALA A 336 -12.31 -11.23 5.30
C ALA A 336 -10.96 -11.84 5.69
N LEU A 337 -9.99 -11.05 6.13
CA LEU A 337 -8.72 -11.54 6.65
C LEU A 337 -8.91 -12.43 7.89
N ALA A 338 -9.80 -12.06 8.81
CA ALA A 338 -10.13 -12.90 9.95
C ALA A 338 -10.79 -14.23 9.53
N GLN A 339 -11.64 -14.23 8.50
CA GLN A 339 -12.19 -15.47 7.91
C GLN A 339 -11.11 -16.35 7.28
N CYS A 340 -9.99 -15.77 6.87
CA CYS A 340 -8.81 -16.51 6.44
C CYS A 340 -7.93 -17.00 7.61
N GLY A 341 -8.36 -16.83 8.86
CA GLY A 341 -7.67 -17.35 10.06
C GLY A 341 -6.63 -16.39 10.65
N LEU A 342 -6.54 -15.16 10.15
CA LEU A 342 -5.62 -14.17 10.71
C LEU A 342 -6.19 -13.56 11.99
N ASN A 343 -5.37 -13.50 13.03
CA ASN A 343 -5.72 -12.82 14.28
C ASN A 343 -5.28 -11.33 14.23
N ALA A 344 -5.57 -10.59 15.30
CA ALA A 344 -5.25 -9.16 15.37
C ALA A 344 -3.74 -8.87 15.24
N ARG A 345 -2.88 -9.75 15.78
CA ARG A 345 -1.43 -9.59 15.69
C ARG A 345 -0.92 -9.83 14.26
N ASP A 346 -1.50 -10.78 13.55
CA ASP A 346 -1.18 -11.03 12.15
C ASP A 346 -1.55 -9.83 11.29
N ILE A 347 -2.77 -9.28 11.46
CA ILE A 347 -3.22 -8.09 10.75
C ILE A 347 -2.39 -6.86 11.13
N LEU A 348 -2.03 -6.69 12.41
CA LEU A 348 -1.14 -5.60 12.82
C LEU A 348 0.24 -5.73 12.14
N ARG A 349 0.76 -6.94 11.98
CA ARG A 349 2.01 -7.20 11.23
C ARG A 349 1.87 -6.77 9.77
N MET A 350 0.77 -7.15 9.11
CA MET A 350 0.46 -6.74 7.73
C MET A 350 0.37 -5.22 7.57
N LEU A 351 -0.16 -4.52 8.58
CA LEU A 351 -0.34 -3.07 8.59
C LEU A 351 0.94 -2.30 8.94
N THR A 352 1.95 -2.94 9.53
CA THR A 352 3.06 -2.19 10.18
C THR A 352 4.45 -2.75 9.87
N THR A 353 4.85 -3.85 10.53
CA THR A 353 6.24 -4.34 10.48
C THR A 353 6.58 -5.05 9.17
N ALA A 354 5.67 -5.82 8.59
CA ALA A 354 5.92 -6.52 7.33
C ALA A 354 6.21 -5.55 6.18
N PRO A 355 5.37 -4.56 5.86
CA PRO A 355 5.69 -3.61 4.79
C PRO A 355 6.92 -2.76 5.12
N ALA A 356 7.13 -2.36 6.38
CA ALA A 356 8.33 -1.61 6.75
C ALA A 356 9.61 -2.43 6.55
N GLY A 357 9.58 -3.74 6.82
CA GLY A 357 10.66 -4.68 6.52
C GLY A 357 10.88 -4.82 5.02
N ARG A 358 9.82 -5.11 4.28
CA ARG A 358 9.85 -5.32 2.83
C ARG A 358 10.42 -4.12 2.06
N PHE A 359 10.09 -2.90 2.48
CA PHE A 359 10.61 -1.65 1.90
C PHE A 359 11.95 -1.19 2.50
N GLY A 360 12.59 -2.00 3.36
CA GLY A 360 13.90 -1.68 3.94
C GLY A 360 13.94 -0.51 4.91
N VAL A 361 12.78 -0.10 5.48
CA VAL A 361 12.65 1.05 6.37
C VAL A 361 12.29 0.70 7.81
N ALA A 362 12.41 -0.59 8.19
CA ALA A 362 12.09 -1.08 9.53
C ALA A 362 12.89 -0.38 10.65
N GLY A 363 14.09 0.13 10.36
CA GLY A 363 14.86 0.95 11.29
C GLY A 363 14.20 2.31 11.62
N GLN A 364 13.30 2.78 10.77
CA GLN A 364 12.69 4.11 10.87
C GLN A 364 11.19 4.07 11.22
N LYS A 365 10.46 3.04 10.81
CA LYS A 365 8.98 2.91 10.92
C LYS A 365 8.57 1.47 11.24
N GLY A 366 7.25 1.24 11.33
CA GLY A 366 6.63 -0.07 11.49
C GLY A 366 6.56 -0.58 12.92
N SER A 367 7.19 0.09 13.87
CA SER A 367 7.04 -0.18 15.31
C SER A 367 7.24 1.08 16.13
N ILE A 368 6.77 1.07 17.39
CA ILE A 368 6.90 2.18 18.33
C ILE A 368 8.14 1.97 19.19
N ALA A 369 9.21 2.72 18.88
CA ALA A 369 10.44 2.67 19.64
C ALA A 369 11.13 4.04 19.64
N PRO A 370 11.88 4.40 20.70
CA PRO A 370 12.63 5.65 20.73
C PRO A 370 13.53 5.82 19.52
N GLY A 371 13.57 7.02 18.96
CA GLY A 371 14.35 7.36 17.74
C GLY A 371 13.66 7.06 16.41
N LYS A 372 12.61 6.24 16.37
CA LYS A 372 11.81 6.02 15.16
C LYS A 372 10.90 7.21 14.85
N ARG A 373 10.49 7.34 13.61
CA ARG A 373 9.51 8.35 13.19
C ARG A 373 8.22 8.18 13.96
N ALA A 374 7.65 9.26 14.40
CA ALA A 374 6.35 9.26 15.08
C ALA A 374 5.22 9.15 14.04
N ASP A 375 5.15 8.01 13.38
CA ASP A 375 4.03 7.57 12.57
C ASP A 375 3.18 6.65 13.47
N LEU A 376 2.01 7.14 13.91
CA LEU A 376 1.16 6.48 14.91
C LEU A 376 -0.30 6.48 14.47
N VAL A 377 -1.02 5.45 14.90
CA VAL A 377 -2.49 5.38 14.82
C VAL A 377 -3.04 5.25 16.22
N VAL A 378 -4.04 6.06 16.53
CA VAL A 378 -4.84 5.96 17.74
C VAL A 378 -6.20 5.41 17.35
N LEU A 379 -6.55 4.25 17.92
CA LEU A 379 -7.82 3.57 17.68
C LEU A 379 -8.77 3.83 18.86
N ASN A 380 -10.07 3.84 18.60
CA ASN A 380 -11.09 3.96 19.61
C ASN A 380 -11.25 2.69 20.47
N ASP A 381 -10.97 1.52 19.88
CA ASP A 381 -11.22 0.21 20.46
C ASP A 381 -10.05 -0.73 20.25
N ASP A 382 -10.03 -1.84 20.99
CA ASP A 382 -8.95 -2.84 20.96
C ASP A 382 -9.19 -3.89 19.86
N PRO A 383 -8.31 -4.00 18.85
CA PRO A 383 -8.44 -5.00 17.77
C PRO A 383 -8.27 -6.45 18.24
N GLU A 384 -7.68 -6.71 19.41
CA GLU A 384 -7.67 -8.06 19.98
C GLU A 384 -9.04 -8.50 20.49
N ARG A 385 -9.94 -7.54 20.80
CA ARG A 385 -11.34 -7.81 21.20
C ARG A 385 -12.29 -7.82 20.01
N ASP A 386 -12.05 -6.94 19.05
CA ASP A 386 -12.86 -6.81 17.84
C ASP A 386 -11.95 -6.42 16.68
N ILE A 387 -11.78 -7.34 15.75
CA ILE A 387 -10.89 -7.16 14.60
C ILE A 387 -11.22 -5.91 13.76
N THR A 388 -12.50 -5.49 13.76
CA THR A 388 -12.95 -4.30 13.03
C THR A 388 -12.52 -2.99 13.70
N ALA A 389 -11.98 -3.04 14.92
CA ALA A 389 -11.42 -1.88 15.62
C ALA A 389 -10.29 -1.22 14.84
N PHE A 390 -9.56 -1.94 14.01
CA PHE A 390 -8.57 -1.35 13.09
C PHE A 390 -9.18 -0.29 12.14
N ALA A 391 -10.49 -0.35 11.88
CA ALA A 391 -11.18 0.64 11.07
C ALA A 391 -11.67 1.87 11.87
N ARG A 392 -11.63 1.82 13.22
CA ARG A 392 -12.16 2.88 14.09
C ARG A 392 -11.04 3.82 14.58
N VAL A 393 -10.50 4.57 13.64
CA VAL A 393 -9.37 5.48 13.87
C VAL A 393 -9.84 6.78 14.51
N ARG A 394 -9.22 7.18 15.65
CA ARG A 394 -9.41 8.46 16.32
C ARG A 394 -8.41 9.50 15.82
N PHE A 395 -7.12 9.16 15.77
CA PHE A 395 -6.07 10.03 15.25
C PHE A 395 -5.12 9.25 14.36
N THR A 396 -4.63 9.93 13.33
CA THR A 396 -3.48 9.50 12.55
C THR A 396 -2.40 10.56 12.66
N VAL A 397 -1.23 10.15 13.15
CA VAL A 397 -0.06 11.00 13.32
C VAL A 397 1.01 10.55 12.32
N ARG A 398 1.57 11.49 11.56
CA ARG A 398 2.69 11.23 10.66
C ARG A 398 3.83 12.20 10.91
N ASN A 399 5.05 11.69 11.14
CA ASN A 399 6.21 12.49 11.53
C ASN A 399 5.92 13.45 12.72
N GLY A 400 5.18 12.97 13.72
CA GLY A 400 4.80 13.76 14.88
C GLY A 400 3.71 14.82 14.63
N ARG A 401 3.15 14.89 13.43
CA ARG A 401 2.07 15.82 13.07
C ARG A 401 0.75 15.07 12.95
N VAL A 402 -0.30 15.56 13.59
CA VAL A 402 -1.66 15.03 13.39
C VAL A 402 -2.09 15.34 11.96
N VAL A 403 -2.33 14.30 11.14
CA VAL A 403 -2.79 14.40 9.75
C VAL A 403 -4.27 14.07 9.61
N TYR A 404 -4.85 13.43 10.64
CA TYR A 404 -6.28 13.21 10.82
C TYR A 404 -6.60 13.14 12.30
N GLY A 405 -7.76 13.68 12.73
CA GLY A 405 -8.25 13.61 14.10
C GLY A 405 -9.75 13.91 14.18
N GLN A 406 -10.46 13.20 15.08
CA GLN A 406 -11.86 13.41 15.43
C GLN A 406 -11.97 14.08 16.79
#